data_05ffe5a417961efb163065c5a4d6e580
#
_entry.id   05ffe5a417961efb163065c5a4d6e580
#
_cell.length_a   1.000
_cell.length_b   1.000
_cell.length_c   1.000
_cell.angle_alpha   90.00
_cell.angle_beta   90.00
_cell.angle_gamma   90.00
#
_symmetry.space_group_name_H-M   'P 1'
#
loop_
_entity.id
_entity.type
_entity.pdbx_description
1 polymer ?
#
loop_
_entity_poly.entity_id
_entity_poly.type
_entity_poly.pdbx_seq_one_letter_code
_entity_poly.pdbx_strand_id
1 'polypeptide(L)'
;MPASPYAVEVRDLGIRYNLNLTRRTTLKGSLAEWVGRKQQVGSHFWALRHVDFKIQHGESLGILGQNGAGKSTLLLALAGILAPDEGSITLSGRVSSLLTLGAGFEMEISGRENIFLIGAFIGIRHRVMRSLAPSIIEFADLGTFIDAPVRTYSTGMRARLGFAIATAIAPDILLLDEVLGTGDEEFRGRSQQRIRDMIGRAKAIVLVTHDLTTVTEFCNRALLMEYGKILYQGTPQETVDFYRERVRQRKQRIDEARATAAATLPSPAELDLPAS
;
A
#
# COMPACT_ATOMS: atom_id res chain seq x y z
N MET A 1 11.49 20.59 -21.61
CA MET A 1 12.44 19.70 -20.93
C MET A 1 12.38 18.35 -21.62
N PRO A 2 13.48 17.65 -21.92
CA PRO A 2 13.41 16.30 -22.45
C PRO A 2 12.64 15.43 -21.46
N ALA A 3 11.77 14.57 -21.99
CA ALA A 3 10.99 13.64 -21.17
C ALA A 3 11.96 12.75 -20.37
N SER A 4 11.68 12.57 -19.07
CA SER A 4 12.50 11.68 -18.24
C SER A 4 12.50 10.27 -18.86
N PRO A 5 13.66 9.58 -18.96
CA PRO A 5 13.72 8.20 -19.43
C PRO A 5 13.02 7.24 -18.47
N TYR A 6 12.70 7.69 -17.26
CA TYR A 6 12.06 6.92 -16.21
C TYR A 6 10.59 7.34 -16.02
N ALA A 7 9.72 6.35 -15.88
CA ALA A 7 8.34 6.56 -15.45
C ALA A 7 8.28 6.94 -13.97
N VAL A 8 9.14 6.32 -13.15
CA VAL A 8 9.27 6.61 -11.72
C VAL A 8 10.75 6.74 -11.38
N GLU A 9 11.10 7.79 -10.64
CA GLU A 9 12.43 7.95 -10.05
C GLU A 9 12.28 8.33 -8.57
N VAL A 10 12.84 7.51 -7.69
CA VAL A 10 12.90 7.70 -6.24
C VAL A 10 14.35 7.89 -5.85
N ARG A 11 14.66 8.99 -5.15
CA ARG A 11 16.02 9.35 -4.74
C ARG A 11 16.04 9.63 -3.24
N ASP A 12 16.84 8.87 -2.52
CA ASP A 12 17.11 8.97 -1.07
C ASP A 12 15.83 9.20 -0.24
N LEU A 13 14.77 8.46 -0.59
CA LEU A 13 13.46 8.65 0.02
C LEU A 13 13.47 8.25 1.49
N GLY A 14 13.05 9.20 2.34
CA GLY A 14 12.78 8.99 3.76
C GLY A 14 11.37 9.44 4.13
N ILE A 15 10.66 8.61 4.90
CA ILE A 15 9.36 8.93 5.49
C ILE A 15 9.38 8.52 6.95
N ARG A 16 9.01 9.43 7.84
CA ARG A 16 8.94 9.19 9.28
C ARG A 16 7.56 9.48 9.83
N TYR A 17 7.18 8.69 10.81
CA TYR A 17 5.97 8.90 11.60
C TYR A 17 6.32 9.47 12.99
N ASN A 18 5.52 10.44 13.43
CA ASN A 18 5.60 10.95 14.79
C ASN A 18 4.68 10.13 15.70
N LEU A 19 5.26 9.28 16.55
CA LEU A 19 4.51 8.42 17.46
C LEU A 19 3.82 9.17 18.61
N ASN A 20 4.15 10.45 18.84
CA ASN A 20 3.54 11.24 19.90
C ASN A 20 2.16 11.80 19.53
N LEU A 21 1.81 11.90 18.25
CA LEU A 21 0.50 12.39 17.79
C LEU A 21 -0.65 11.43 18.11
N THR A 22 -0.37 10.17 18.44
CA THR A 22 -1.38 9.17 18.81
C THR A 22 -1.69 9.11 20.31
N ARG A 23 -0.92 9.77 21.16
CA ARG A 23 -1.27 9.90 22.57
C ARG A 23 -2.30 11.02 22.73
N ARG A 24 -3.55 10.65 23.04
CA ARG A 24 -4.55 11.59 23.55
C ARG A 24 -3.96 12.23 24.82
N THR A 25 -3.50 13.47 24.71
CA THR A 25 -3.11 14.27 25.87
C THR A 25 -4.38 14.54 26.69
N THR A 26 -4.52 13.84 27.81
CA THR A 26 -5.51 14.23 28.80
C THR A 26 -5.09 15.59 29.39
N LEU A 27 -6.05 16.49 29.63
CA LEU A 27 -5.80 17.85 30.16
C LEU A 27 -4.90 17.87 31.42
N LYS A 28 -4.87 16.79 32.21
CA LYS A 28 -3.97 16.61 33.35
C LYS A 28 -2.50 16.37 32.98
N GLY A 29 -2.24 15.80 31.78
CA GLY A 29 -0.87 15.61 31.29
C GLY A 29 -0.20 16.90 30.86
N SER A 30 -0.96 17.84 30.30
CA SER A 30 -0.44 19.12 29.80
C SER A 30 0.08 20.04 30.91
N LEU A 31 -0.49 19.98 32.14
CA LEU A 31 -0.01 20.78 33.28
C LEU A 31 1.29 20.25 33.87
N ALA A 32 1.49 18.93 33.85
CA ALA A 32 2.72 18.29 34.33
C ALA A 32 3.92 18.53 33.40
N GLU A 33 3.66 18.69 32.09
CA GLU A 33 4.69 19.00 31.09
C GLU A 33 5.20 20.46 31.19
N TRP A 34 4.36 21.38 31.65
CA TRP A 34 4.74 22.79 31.80
C TRP A 34 5.75 23.03 32.94
N VAL A 35 5.75 22.18 33.96
CA VAL A 35 6.63 22.32 35.17
C VAL A 35 7.92 21.50 35.01
N GLY A 36 7.95 20.48 34.17
CA GLY A 36 9.12 19.61 33.97
C GLY A 36 9.67 19.73 32.56
N ARG A 37 10.66 20.59 32.32
CA ARG A 37 11.48 20.65 31.10
C ARG A 37 12.30 19.35 30.91
N LYS A 38 11.64 18.20 30.72
CA LYS A 38 12.25 17.07 30.05
C LYS A 38 11.99 17.25 28.57
N GLN A 39 13.02 17.59 27.82
CA GLN A 39 13.06 17.40 26.37
C GLN A 39 12.63 15.95 26.12
N GLN A 40 11.36 15.75 25.75
CA GLN A 40 10.93 14.48 25.21
C GLN A 40 11.67 14.35 23.88
N VAL A 41 12.66 13.48 23.86
CA VAL A 41 13.25 12.97 22.61
C VAL A 41 12.07 12.43 21.82
N GLY A 42 11.62 13.18 20.82
CA GLY A 42 10.48 12.84 19.99
C GLY A 42 10.73 11.45 19.40
N SER A 43 9.90 10.50 19.76
CA SER A 43 9.99 9.15 19.21
C SER A 43 9.48 9.20 17.78
N HIS A 44 10.37 9.55 16.84
CA HIS A 44 10.14 9.43 15.42
C HIS A 44 10.52 8.01 14.97
N PHE A 45 9.65 7.41 14.22
CA PHE A 45 9.87 6.11 13.58
C PHE A 45 10.04 6.32 12.08
N TRP A 46 11.19 5.93 11.54
CA TRP A 46 11.42 5.92 10.10
C TRP A 46 10.74 4.69 9.49
N ALA A 47 9.67 4.93 8.76
CA ALA A 47 9.00 3.88 8.01
C ALA A 47 9.72 3.56 6.70
N LEU A 48 10.35 4.57 6.10
CA LEU A 48 11.27 4.45 4.96
C LEU A 48 12.50 5.30 5.21
N ARG A 49 13.67 4.82 4.79
CA ARG A 49 14.89 5.61 4.87
C ARG A 49 15.93 5.13 3.86
N HIS A 50 16.53 6.07 3.12
CA HIS A 50 17.51 5.80 2.08
C HIS A 50 17.00 4.81 1.03
N VAL A 51 15.79 5.06 0.50
CA VAL A 51 15.18 4.24 -0.53
C VAL A 51 15.46 4.86 -1.90
N ASP A 52 16.19 4.14 -2.75
CA ASP A 52 16.58 4.56 -4.09
C ASP A 52 16.21 3.51 -5.12
N PHE A 53 15.41 3.89 -6.12
CA PHE A 53 15.15 3.05 -7.29
C PHE A 53 14.56 3.86 -8.44
N LYS A 54 14.57 3.28 -9.64
CA LYS A 54 13.98 3.85 -10.85
C LYS A 54 13.18 2.79 -11.57
N ILE A 55 12.13 3.21 -12.27
CA ILE A 55 11.31 2.33 -13.12
C ILE A 55 11.29 2.94 -14.51
N GLN A 56 11.67 2.16 -15.51
CA GLN A 56 11.63 2.58 -16.91
C GLN A 56 10.20 2.50 -17.46
N HIS A 57 9.96 3.17 -18.59
CA HIS A 57 8.73 2.96 -19.33
C HIS A 57 8.68 1.52 -19.88
N GLY A 58 7.54 0.83 -19.68
CA GLY A 58 7.36 -0.58 -20.02
C GLY A 58 7.78 -1.55 -18.91
N GLU A 59 8.27 -1.04 -17.78
CA GLU A 59 8.74 -1.89 -16.69
C GLU A 59 7.63 -2.17 -15.66
N SER A 60 7.60 -3.42 -15.17
CA SER A 60 6.77 -3.85 -14.05
C SER A 60 7.67 -4.25 -12.88
N LEU A 61 7.56 -3.52 -11.77
CA LEU A 61 8.34 -3.70 -10.56
C LEU A 61 7.52 -4.37 -9.47
N GLY A 62 7.94 -5.57 -9.05
CA GLY A 62 7.42 -6.24 -7.87
C GLY A 62 8.11 -5.76 -6.59
N ILE A 63 7.36 -5.50 -5.54
CA ILE A 63 7.87 -5.13 -4.22
C ILE A 63 7.52 -6.21 -3.21
N LEU A 64 8.53 -6.95 -2.78
CA LEU A 64 8.43 -8.01 -1.79
C LEU A 64 8.88 -7.50 -0.41
N GLY A 65 8.44 -8.18 0.64
CA GLY A 65 8.87 -7.93 2.01
C GLY A 65 7.82 -8.35 3.03
N GLN A 66 8.22 -8.53 4.26
CA GLN A 66 7.34 -8.90 5.37
C GLN A 66 6.38 -7.75 5.73
N ASN A 67 5.37 -8.06 6.57
CA ASN A 67 4.53 -7.03 7.16
C ASN A 67 5.39 -6.08 8.00
N GLY A 68 5.15 -4.77 7.85
CA GLY A 68 5.97 -3.75 8.49
C GLY A 68 7.28 -3.41 7.76
N ALA A 69 7.56 -3.98 6.58
CA ALA A 69 8.76 -3.66 5.79
C ALA A 69 8.75 -2.25 5.17
N GLY A 70 7.60 -1.54 5.19
CA GLY A 70 7.45 -0.21 4.60
C GLY A 70 6.76 -0.19 3.23
N LYS A 71 6.30 -1.33 2.71
CA LYS A 71 5.71 -1.46 1.36
C LYS A 71 4.50 -0.54 1.14
N SER A 72 3.52 -0.59 2.04
CA SER A 72 2.33 0.27 1.93
C SER A 72 2.67 1.75 2.08
N THR A 73 3.64 2.10 2.95
CA THR A 73 4.14 3.48 3.06
C THR A 73 4.78 3.95 1.76
N LEU A 74 5.56 3.10 1.09
CA LEU A 74 6.14 3.40 -0.22
C LEU A 74 5.06 3.60 -1.28
N LEU A 75 4.05 2.72 -1.33
CA LEU A 75 2.93 2.91 -2.27
C LEU A 75 2.15 4.20 -2.02
N LEU A 76 1.88 4.56 -0.76
CA LEU A 76 1.22 5.82 -0.40
C LEU A 76 2.05 7.04 -0.82
N ALA A 77 3.37 6.96 -0.71
CA ALA A 77 4.27 8.01 -1.18
C ALA A 77 4.26 8.12 -2.71
N LEU A 78 4.33 7.00 -3.43
CA LEU A 78 4.22 6.97 -4.89
C LEU A 78 2.85 7.45 -5.39
N ALA A 79 1.79 7.20 -4.63
CA ALA A 79 0.45 7.73 -4.92
C ALA A 79 0.30 9.23 -4.62
N GLY A 80 1.33 9.89 -4.05
CA GLY A 80 1.29 11.29 -3.67
C GLY A 80 0.45 11.59 -2.42
N ILE A 81 0.06 10.56 -1.65
CA ILE A 81 -0.73 10.70 -0.43
C ILE A 81 0.18 11.07 0.75
N LEU A 82 1.39 10.55 0.77
CA LEU A 82 2.41 10.91 1.76
C LEU A 82 3.53 11.70 1.09
N ALA A 83 3.85 12.86 1.65
CA ALA A 83 4.99 13.66 1.20
C ALA A 83 6.30 13.09 1.81
N PRO A 84 7.40 13.07 1.04
CA PRO A 84 8.72 12.75 1.56
C PRO A 84 9.16 13.70 2.68
N ASP A 85 9.75 13.17 3.77
CA ASP A 85 10.50 13.96 4.76
C ASP A 85 11.95 14.19 4.28
N GLU A 86 12.53 13.22 3.57
CA GLU A 86 13.86 13.28 2.95
C GLU A 86 13.79 12.77 1.50
N GLY A 87 14.66 13.30 0.65
CA GLY A 87 14.75 12.87 -0.74
C GLY A 87 13.64 13.37 -1.64
N SER A 88 13.37 12.65 -2.74
CA SER A 88 12.38 13.06 -3.73
C SER A 88 11.78 11.89 -4.51
N ILE A 89 10.56 12.11 -5.02
CA ILE A 89 9.87 11.21 -5.95
C ILE A 89 9.53 12.02 -7.20
N THR A 90 9.93 11.52 -8.37
CA THR A 90 9.58 12.08 -9.67
C THR A 90 8.76 11.07 -10.45
N LEU A 91 7.58 11.46 -10.93
CA LEU A 91 6.64 10.63 -11.67
C LEU A 91 6.40 11.24 -13.06
N SER A 92 6.55 10.44 -14.11
CA SER A 92 6.38 10.87 -15.51
C SER A 92 5.06 10.33 -16.06
N GLY A 93 3.95 10.98 -15.67
CA GLY A 93 2.61 10.59 -16.11
C GLY A 93 1.59 10.53 -14.99
N ARG A 94 0.40 10.06 -15.35
CA ARG A 94 -0.73 9.95 -14.43
C ARG A 94 -0.64 8.64 -13.64
N VAL A 95 -0.67 8.77 -12.33
CA VAL A 95 -0.70 7.63 -11.41
C VAL A 95 -2.14 7.23 -11.12
N SER A 96 -2.44 5.94 -11.19
CA SER A 96 -3.64 5.35 -10.60
C SER A 96 -3.25 4.34 -9.54
N SER A 97 -3.88 4.47 -8.38
CA SER A 97 -3.67 3.56 -7.26
C SER A 97 -4.99 2.89 -6.89
N LEU A 98 -4.98 1.58 -6.79
CA LEU A 98 -6.12 0.81 -6.28
C LEU A 98 -6.14 0.71 -4.74
N LEU A 99 -5.16 1.35 -4.06
CA LEU A 99 -5.05 1.36 -2.59
C LEU A 99 -6.25 2.00 -1.87
N THR A 100 -6.84 3.01 -2.52
CA THR A 100 -7.86 3.85 -1.90
C THR A 100 -9.25 3.61 -2.48
N LEU A 101 -9.54 2.34 -2.82
CA LEU A 101 -10.86 1.97 -3.33
C LEU A 101 -11.98 2.40 -2.35
N GLY A 102 -12.76 3.41 -2.75
CA GLY A 102 -13.84 3.96 -1.92
C GLY A 102 -13.39 4.98 -0.86
N ALA A 103 -12.10 5.30 -0.73
CA ALA A 103 -11.66 6.46 0.03
C ALA A 103 -12.05 7.75 -0.74
N GLY A 104 -12.69 8.67 -0.03
CA GLY A 104 -13.15 9.93 -0.62
C GLY A 104 -14.58 9.92 -1.12
N PHE A 105 -15.36 8.85 -0.86
CA PHE A 105 -16.81 8.93 -1.05
C PHE A 105 -17.45 9.93 -0.08
N GLU A 106 -18.24 10.84 -0.65
CA GLU A 106 -19.18 11.63 0.13
C GLU A 106 -20.42 10.79 0.39
N MET A 107 -20.67 10.50 1.66
CA MET A 107 -21.67 9.49 2.06
C MET A 107 -23.11 9.95 1.85
N GLU A 108 -23.35 11.25 1.85
CA GLU A 108 -24.69 11.84 1.78
C GLU A 108 -25.20 12.02 0.33
N ILE A 109 -24.32 11.93 -0.65
CA ILE A 109 -24.71 12.01 -2.07
C ILE A 109 -24.76 10.64 -2.73
N SER A 110 -25.39 10.57 -3.91
CA SER A 110 -25.56 9.33 -4.66
C SER A 110 -24.23 8.77 -5.20
N GLY A 111 -24.22 7.49 -5.56
CA GLY A 111 -23.09 6.88 -6.24
C GLY A 111 -22.76 7.57 -7.57
N ARG A 112 -23.80 7.99 -8.31
CA ARG A 112 -23.66 8.73 -9.55
C ARG A 112 -22.92 10.07 -9.35
N GLU A 113 -23.29 10.83 -8.33
CA GLU A 113 -22.63 12.10 -7.99
C GLU A 113 -21.19 11.87 -7.51
N ASN A 114 -20.96 10.80 -6.74
CA ASN A 114 -19.63 10.39 -6.30
C ASN A 114 -18.68 10.07 -7.47
N ILE A 115 -19.18 9.53 -8.60
CA ILE A 115 -18.36 9.34 -9.80
C ILE A 115 -17.73 10.66 -10.24
N PHE A 116 -18.52 11.74 -10.29
CA PHE A 116 -18.02 13.05 -10.70
C PHE A 116 -17.14 13.71 -9.65
N LEU A 117 -17.50 13.57 -8.37
CA LEU A 117 -16.73 14.10 -7.25
C LEU A 117 -15.32 13.50 -7.22
N ILE A 118 -15.20 12.17 -7.26
CA ILE A 118 -13.91 11.48 -7.28
C ILE A 118 -13.15 11.82 -8.57
N GLY A 119 -13.83 11.89 -9.73
CA GLY A 119 -13.22 12.32 -10.97
C GLY A 119 -12.57 13.70 -10.83
N ALA A 120 -13.22 14.64 -10.16
CA ALA A 120 -12.67 15.97 -9.89
C ALA A 120 -11.45 15.91 -8.94
N PHE A 121 -11.49 15.12 -7.88
CA PHE A 121 -10.36 14.95 -6.96
C PHE A 121 -9.11 14.38 -7.63
N ILE A 122 -9.27 13.45 -8.57
CA ILE A 122 -8.14 12.90 -9.35
C ILE A 122 -7.78 13.74 -10.58
N GLY A 123 -8.35 14.96 -10.69
CA GLY A 123 -8.01 15.93 -11.73
C GLY A 123 -8.59 15.65 -13.12
N ILE A 124 -9.63 14.84 -13.23
CA ILE A 124 -10.28 14.52 -14.50
C ILE A 124 -11.33 15.59 -14.84
N ARG A 125 -11.22 16.13 -16.06
CA ARG A 125 -12.19 17.12 -16.54
C ARG A 125 -13.60 16.54 -16.52
N HIS A 126 -14.58 17.31 -16.05
CA HIS A 126 -15.98 16.91 -15.96
C HIS A 126 -16.54 16.33 -17.28
N ARG A 127 -16.17 16.91 -18.43
CA ARG A 127 -16.58 16.41 -19.75
C ARG A 127 -16.11 14.97 -20.02
N VAL A 128 -14.87 14.64 -19.63
CA VAL A 128 -14.30 13.29 -19.76
C VAL A 128 -15.03 12.34 -18.80
N MET A 129 -15.24 12.77 -17.55
CA MET A 129 -15.96 11.96 -16.58
C MET A 129 -17.38 11.66 -17.01
N ARG A 130 -18.07 12.63 -17.63
CA ARG A 130 -19.41 12.45 -18.20
C ARG A 130 -19.43 11.36 -19.30
N SER A 131 -18.40 11.28 -20.13
CA SER A 131 -18.30 10.24 -21.16
C SER A 131 -17.97 8.86 -20.59
N LEU A 132 -17.30 8.80 -19.43
CA LEU A 132 -16.94 7.54 -18.75
C LEU A 132 -18.04 7.03 -17.79
N ALA A 133 -18.89 7.92 -17.27
CA ALA A 133 -19.88 7.57 -16.26
C ALA A 133 -20.81 6.39 -16.66
N PRO A 134 -21.30 6.28 -17.91
CA PRO A 134 -22.13 5.12 -18.29
C PRO A 134 -21.38 3.80 -18.12
N SER A 135 -20.15 3.69 -18.57
CA SER A 135 -19.33 2.46 -18.44
C SER A 135 -18.92 2.16 -16.99
N ILE A 136 -18.73 3.20 -16.17
CA ILE A 136 -18.47 3.05 -14.74
C ILE A 136 -19.69 2.45 -14.05
N ILE A 137 -20.87 2.98 -14.34
CA ILE A 137 -22.16 2.52 -13.75
C ILE A 137 -22.43 1.07 -14.15
N GLU A 138 -22.28 0.77 -15.43
CA GLU A 138 -22.45 -0.58 -15.97
C GLU A 138 -21.48 -1.56 -15.29
N PHE A 139 -20.19 -1.22 -15.17
CA PHE A 139 -19.21 -2.09 -14.53
C PHE A 139 -19.45 -2.25 -13.04
N ALA A 140 -19.85 -1.21 -12.32
CA ALA A 140 -20.16 -1.27 -10.89
C ALA A 140 -21.38 -2.15 -10.61
N ASP A 141 -22.34 -2.21 -11.55
CA ASP A 141 -23.51 -3.07 -11.54
C ASP A 141 -24.27 -2.98 -10.20
N LEU A 142 -24.66 -1.77 -9.85
CA LEU A 142 -25.40 -1.46 -8.61
C LEU A 142 -26.91 -1.32 -8.82
N GLY A 143 -27.38 -1.48 -10.05
CA GLY A 143 -28.78 -1.31 -10.40
C GLY A 143 -29.29 0.09 -10.00
N THR A 144 -30.47 0.14 -9.42
CA THR A 144 -31.12 1.39 -8.97
C THR A 144 -30.40 2.06 -7.79
N PHE A 145 -29.55 1.32 -7.05
CA PHE A 145 -28.78 1.89 -5.95
C PHE A 145 -27.79 2.97 -6.39
N ILE A 146 -27.42 3.04 -7.68
CA ILE A 146 -26.52 4.07 -8.19
C ILE A 146 -27.01 5.50 -7.89
N ASP A 147 -28.32 5.69 -7.79
CA ASP A 147 -28.97 6.96 -7.51
C ASP A 147 -29.31 7.15 -6.01
N ALA A 148 -29.00 6.17 -5.16
CA ALA A 148 -29.16 6.26 -3.70
C ALA A 148 -27.88 6.81 -3.04
N PRO A 149 -27.99 7.45 -1.86
CA PRO A 149 -26.83 7.91 -1.07
C PRO A 149 -25.89 6.77 -0.71
N VAL A 150 -24.57 7.01 -0.83
CA VAL A 150 -23.53 5.98 -0.59
C VAL A 150 -23.56 5.43 0.85
N ARG A 151 -24.06 6.18 1.84
CA ARG A 151 -24.27 5.68 3.21
C ARG A 151 -25.16 4.45 3.27
N THR A 152 -26.05 4.23 2.28
CA THR A 152 -26.93 3.05 2.21
C THR A 152 -26.26 1.82 1.58
N TYR A 153 -25.04 1.97 1.04
CA TYR A 153 -24.33 0.91 0.35
C TYR A 153 -23.71 -0.09 1.33
N SER A 154 -23.74 -1.37 0.97
CA SER A 154 -22.92 -2.37 1.61
C SER A 154 -21.42 -2.10 1.35
N THR A 155 -20.54 -2.73 2.13
CA THR A 155 -19.09 -2.65 1.89
C THR A 155 -18.73 -3.14 0.49
N GLY A 156 -19.38 -4.22 0.01
CA GLY A 156 -19.19 -4.72 -1.35
C GLY A 156 -19.61 -3.73 -2.42
N MET A 157 -20.76 -3.07 -2.29
CA MET A 157 -21.25 -2.05 -3.23
C MET A 157 -20.28 -0.86 -3.31
N ARG A 158 -19.76 -0.39 -2.16
CA ARG A 158 -18.76 0.68 -2.13
C ARG A 158 -17.47 0.25 -2.83
N ALA A 159 -17.01 -0.98 -2.57
CA ALA A 159 -15.82 -1.53 -3.22
C ALA A 159 -16.00 -1.64 -4.74
N ARG A 160 -17.16 -2.13 -5.21
CA ARG A 160 -17.50 -2.25 -6.64
C ARG A 160 -17.50 -0.87 -7.33
N LEU A 161 -18.15 0.14 -6.75
CA LEU A 161 -18.17 1.49 -7.31
C LEU A 161 -16.77 2.12 -7.30
N GLY A 162 -16.04 2.02 -6.19
CA GLY A 162 -14.68 2.54 -6.06
C GLY A 162 -13.74 1.93 -7.10
N PHE A 163 -13.80 0.60 -7.26
CA PHE A 163 -13.02 -0.11 -8.27
C PHE A 163 -13.40 0.32 -9.69
N ALA A 164 -14.70 0.43 -10.00
CA ALA A 164 -15.18 0.87 -11.30
C ALA A 164 -14.65 2.26 -11.66
N ILE A 165 -14.67 3.21 -10.72
CA ILE A 165 -14.14 4.57 -10.90
C ILE A 165 -12.62 4.54 -11.10
N ALA A 166 -11.88 3.85 -10.22
CA ALA A 166 -10.42 3.82 -10.24
C ALA A 166 -9.86 3.18 -11.52
N THR A 167 -10.61 2.23 -12.11
CA THR A 167 -10.19 1.50 -13.32
C THR A 167 -10.76 2.05 -14.62
N ALA A 168 -11.62 3.08 -14.56
CA ALA A 168 -12.23 3.67 -15.76
C ALA A 168 -11.23 4.43 -16.65
N ILE A 169 -10.11 4.85 -16.05
CA ILE A 169 -9.10 5.68 -16.72
C ILE A 169 -7.81 4.88 -16.80
N ALA A 170 -7.27 4.75 -18.00
CA ALA A 170 -5.98 4.12 -18.20
C ALA A 170 -4.88 4.99 -17.59
N PRO A 171 -4.11 4.50 -16.62
CA PRO A 171 -2.99 5.23 -16.03
C PRO A 171 -1.73 5.11 -16.88
N ASP A 172 -0.81 6.07 -16.71
CA ASP A 172 0.57 5.91 -17.17
C ASP A 172 1.36 5.03 -16.18
N ILE A 173 1.11 5.21 -14.88
CA ILE A 173 1.74 4.44 -13.79
C ILE A 173 0.64 3.78 -12.97
N LEU A 174 0.65 2.46 -12.90
CA LEU A 174 -0.32 1.66 -12.17
C LEU A 174 0.28 1.15 -10.85
N LEU A 175 -0.31 1.55 -9.73
CA LEU A 175 0.07 1.07 -8.40
C LEU A 175 -0.95 0.03 -7.93
N LEU A 176 -0.48 -1.19 -7.71
CA LEU A 176 -1.27 -2.33 -7.25
C LEU A 176 -0.83 -2.75 -5.85
N ASP A 177 -1.80 -2.89 -4.94
CA ASP A 177 -1.61 -3.55 -3.66
C ASP A 177 -2.35 -4.89 -3.66
N GLU A 178 -2.03 -5.70 -2.70
CA GLU A 178 -2.55 -7.04 -2.43
C GLU A 178 -4.08 -7.21 -2.53
N VAL A 179 -4.84 -6.13 -2.51
CA VAL A 179 -6.32 -6.09 -2.45
C VAL A 179 -6.98 -6.32 -3.82
N LEU A 180 -6.42 -7.21 -4.67
CA LEU A 180 -7.01 -7.53 -5.98
C LEU A 180 -8.25 -8.47 -5.91
N GLY A 181 -8.73 -8.81 -4.72
CA GLY A 181 -9.74 -9.84 -4.48
C GLY A 181 -11.04 -9.37 -3.81
N THR A 182 -11.41 -8.08 -3.84
CA THR A 182 -12.63 -7.60 -3.21
C THR A 182 -13.87 -7.80 -4.08
N GLY A 183 -14.94 -8.32 -3.49
CA GLY A 183 -16.23 -8.53 -4.14
C GLY A 183 -16.66 -10.01 -4.16
N ASP A 184 -17.86 -10.27 -4.69
CA ASP A 184 -18.35 -11.60 -4.97
C ASP A 184 -17.57 -12.29 -6.11
N GLU A 185 -17.79 -13.57 -6.31
CA GLU A 185 -17.02 -14.38 -7.27
C GLU A 185 -17.14 -13.86 -8.71
N GLU A 186 -18.33 -13.39 -9.10
CA GLU A 186 -18.59 -12.85 -10.43
C GLU A 186 -17.87 -11.52 -10.65
N PHE A 187 -17.94 -10.60 -9.69
CA PHE A 187 -17.24 -9.32 -9.76
C PHE A 187 -15.72 -9.51 -9.73
N ARG A 188 -15.22 -10.52 -9.00
CA ARG A 188 -13.81 -10.87 -8.95
C ARG A 188 -13.27 -11.24 -10.32
N GLY A 189 -13.99 -12.07 -11.08
CA GLY A 189 -13.59 -12.44 -12.45
C GLY A 189 -13.49 -11.22 -13.37
N ARG A 190 -14.52 -10.35 -13.37
CA ARG A 190 -14.54 -9.11 -14.16
C ARG A 190 -13.42 -8.14 -13.74
N SER A 191 -13.18 -8.02 -12.44
CA SER A 191 -12.11 -7.16 -11.90
C SER A 191 -10.72 -7.64 -12.29
N GLN A 192 -10.46 -8.94 -12.22
CA GLN A 192 -9.18 -9.52 -12.64
C GLN A 192 -8.92 -9.29 -14.13
N GLN A 193 -9.95 -9.45 -14.98
CA GLN A 193 -9.80 -9.15 -16.41
C GLN A 193 -9.50 -7.66 -16.64
N ARG A 194 -10.20 -6.77 -15.94
CA ARG A 194 -9.98 -5.31 -16.04
C ARG A 194 -8.55 -4.94 -15.62
N ILE A 195 -8.04 -5.56 -14.56
CA ILE A 195 -6.66 -5.33 -14.11
C ILE A 195 -5.66 -5.83 -15.17
N ARG A 196 -5.86 -7.02 -15.74
CA ARG A 196 -5.01 -7.52 -16.84
C ARG A 196 -4.97 -6.54 -18.02
N ASP A 197 -6.13 -6.00 -18.40
CA ASP A 197 -6.22 -5.01 -19.48
C ASP A 197 -5.49 -3.70 -19.13
N MET A 198 -5.54 -3.27 -17.87
CA MET A 198 -4.80 -2.09 -17.39
C MET A 198 -3.29 -2.34 -17.37
N ILE A 199 -2.86 -3.51 -16.90
CA ILE A 199 -1.46 -3.94 -16.93
C ILE A 199 -0.90 -3.87 -18.35
N GLY A 200 -1.65 -4.37 -19.35
CA GLY A 200 -1.23 -4.34 -20.76
C GLY A 200 -1.15 -2.93 -21.37
N ARG A 201 -1.73 -1.91 -20.74
CA ARG A 201 -1.78 -0.52 -21.24
C ARG A 201 -0.92 0.46 -20.45
N ALA A 202 -0.58 0.13 -19.20
CA ALA A 202 0.22 0.99 -18.33
C ALA A 202 1.66 1.10 -18.85
N LYS A 203 2.24 2.30 -18.73
CA LYS A 203 3.65 2.55 -19.09
C LYS A 203 4.61 2.07 -18.00
N ALA A 204 4.14 1.95 -16.78
CA ALA A 204 4.89 1.38 -15.66
C ALA A 204 3.92 0.78 -14.64
N ILE A 205 4.35 -0.27 -13.96
CA ILE A 205 3.56 -0.96 -12.95
C ILE A 205 4.41 -1.11 -11.69
N VAL A 206 3.80 -0.82 -10.54
CA VAL A 206 4.35 -1.17 -9.23
C VAL A 206 3.37 -2.10 -8.54
N LEU A 207 3.79 -3.31 -8.29
CA LEU A 207 2.99 -4.35 -7.65
C LEU A 207 3.55 -4.68 -6.27
N VAL A 208 2.77 -4.44 -5.24
CA VAL A 208 3.07 -4.90 -3.88
C VAL A 208 2.22 -6.11 -3.58
N THR A 209 2.84 -7.23 -3.28
CA THR A 209 2.14 -8.47 -2.92
C THR A 209 3.01 -9.35 -2.04
N HIS A 210 2.39 -10.24 -1.28
CA HIS A 210 3.06 -11.34 -0.60
C HIS A 210 3.03 -12.64 -1.43
N ASP A 211 2.25 -12.67 -2.51
CA ASP A 211 2.23 -13.81 -3.43
C ASP A 211 3.42 -13.77 -4.39
N LEU A 212 4.38 -14.66 -4.11
CA LEU A 212 5.62 -14.77 -4.87
C LEU A 212 5.39 -15.21 -6.31
N THR A 213 4.32 -15.97 -6.57
CA THR A 213 3.96 -16.45 -7.90
C THR A 213 3.53 -15.27 -8.77
N THR A 214 2.67 -14.41 -8.26
CA THR A 214 2.24 -13.18 -8.94
C THR A 214 3.43 -12.30 -9.33
N VAL A 215 4.44 -12.18 -8.48
CA VAL A 215 5.64 -11.38 -8.82
C VAL A 215 6.43 -12.01 -9.97
N THR A 216 6.60 -13.33 -9.99
CA THR A 216 7.34 -14.02 -11.07
C THR A 216 6.59 -14.03 -12.39
N GLU A 217 5.26 -14.00 -12.36
CA GLU A 217 4.42 -14.01 -13.56
C GLU A 217 4.22 -12.62 -14.19
N PHE A 218 4.08 -11.57 -13.37
CA PHE A 218 3.66 -10.24 -13.86
C PHE A 218 4.76 -9.18 -13.83
N CYS A 219 5.87 -9.43 -13.14
CA CYS A 219 6.94 -8.45 -13.02
C CYS A 219 8.17 -8.84 -13.84
N ASN A 220 8.88 -7.85 -14.37
CA ASN A 220 10.15 -8.06 -15.05
C ASN A 220 11.36 -7.67 -14.18
N ARG A 221 11.11 -6.98 -13.06
CA ARG A 221 12.08 -6.72 -11.99
C ARG A 221 11.39 -6.78 -10.64
N ALA A 222 12.15 -7.10 -9.59
CA ALA A 222 11.65 -7.09 -8.23
C ALA A 222 12.65 -6.47 -7.26
N LEU A 223 12.14 -5.95 -6.15
CA LEU A 223 12.93 -5.52 -5.01
C LEU A 223 12.37 -6.11 -3.71
N LEU A 224 13.28 -6.38 -2.78
CA LEU A 224 12.94 -6.84 -1.43
C LEU A 224 13.16 -5.70 -0.46
N MET A 225 12.11 -5.39 0.30
CA MET A 225 12.17 -4.40 1.38
C MET A 225 12.22 -5.09 2.74
N GLU A 226 13.05 -4.54 3.63
CA GLU A 226 13.12 -4.93 5.04
C GLU A 226 13.42 -3.70 5.91
N TYR A 227 12.62 -3.49 6.97
CA TYR A 227 12.79 -2.36 7.91
C TYR A 227 12.93 -0.98 7.24
N GLY A 228 12.08 -0.70 6.24
CA GLY A 228 12.04 0.57 5.54
C GLY A 228 13.17 0.83 4.55
N LYS A 229 13.96 -0.19 4.21
CA LYS A 229 15.07 -0.11 3.26
C LYS A 229 14.95 -1.15 2.16
N ILE A 230 15.57 -0.88 1.02
CA ILE A 230 15.75 -1.88 -0.02
C ILE A 230 16.94 -2.75 0.36
N LEU A 231 16.70 -4.05 0.50
CA LEU A 231 17.72 -5.02 0.83
C LEU A 231 18.32 -5.70 -0.41
N TYR A 232 17.50 -5.91 -1.43
CA TYR A 232 17.90 -6.57 -2.67
C TYR A 232 17.09 -6.04 -3.86
N GLN A 233 17.69 -5.99 -5.04
CA GLN A 233 17.04 -5.70 -6.32
C GLN A 233 17.60 -6.64 -7.37
N GLY A 234 16.72 -7.23 -8.19
CA GLY A 234 17.13 -8.15 -9.25
C GLY A 234 15.95 -8.59 -10.11
N THR A 235 16.14 -9.69 -10.82
CA THR A 235 15.04 -10.36 -11.51
C THR A 235 14.01 -10.88 -10.49
N PRO A 236 12.76 -11.09 -10.89
CA PRO A 236 11.73 -11.63 -10.00
C PRO A 236 12.15 -12.94 -9.32
N GLN A 237 12.72 -13.86 -10.10
CA GLN A 237 13.13 -15.16 -9.59
C GLN A 237 14.26 -15.05 -8.56
N GLU A 238 15.32 -14.28 -8.85
CA GLU A 238 16.44 -14.05 -7.92
C GLU A 238 15.95 -13.41 -6.62
N THR A 239 15.06 -12.43 -6.72
CA THR A 239 14.52 -11.73 -5.54
C THR A 239 13.65 -12.65 -4.68
N VAL A 240 12.84 -13.51 -5.32
CA VAL A 240 12.02 -14.52 -4.64
C VAL A 240 12.91 -15.55 -3.93
N ASP A 241 13.96 -16.04 -4.59
CA ASP A 241 14.87 -17.04 -4.02
C ASP A 241 15.64 -16.44 -2.85
N PHE A 242 16.11 -15.19 -2.97
CA PHE A 242 16.75 -14.47 -1.88
C PHE A 242 15.79 -14.26 -0.69
N TYR A 243 14.53 -13.91 -0.96
CA TYR A 243 13.51 -13.76 0.09
C TYR A 243 13.24 -15.08 0.82
N ARG A 244 13.09 -16.20 0.08
CA ARG A 244 12.88 -17.52 0.67
C ARG A 244 14.02 -17.95 1.58
N GLU A 245 15.26 -17.70 1.15
CA GLU A 245 16.44 -17.99 1.93
C GLU A 245 16.47 -17.16 3.23
N ARG A 246 16.17 -15.86 3.16
CA ARG A 246 16.05 -14.98 4.33
C ARG A 246 15.00 -15.47 5.33
N VAL A 247 13.85 -15.92 4.82
CA VAL A 247 12.78 -16.46 5.68
C VAL A 247 13.24 -17.76 6.38
N ARG A 248 13.93 -18.65 5.68
CA ARG A 248 14.51 -19.88 6.25
C ARG A 248 15.51 -19.57 7.37
N GLN A 249 16.47 -18.71 7.11
CA GLN A 249 17.50 -18.30 8.08
C GLN A 249 16.88 -17.65 9.32
N ARG A 250 15.85 -16.81 9.13
CA ARG A 250 15.16 -16.20 10.26
C ARG A 250 14.42 -17.23 11.11
N LYS A 251 13.72 -18.18 10.47
CA LYS A 251 13.03 -19.28 11.17
C LYS A 251 14.02 -20.09 11.99
N GLN A 252 15.14 -20.48 11.39
CA GLN A 252 16.19 -21.24 12.06
C GLN A 252 16.72 -20.50 13.30
N ARG A 253 17.04 -19.21 13.20
CA ARG A 253 17.50 -18.39 14.34
C ARG A 253 16.46 -18.33 15.46
N ILE A 254 15.17 -18.24 15.13
CA ILE A 254 14.09 -18.23 16.13
C ILE A 254 13.99 -19.58 16.82
N ASP A 255 14.09 -20.67 16.08
CA ASP A 255 14.02 -22.03 16.63
C ASP A 255 15.23 -22.33 17.54
N GLU A 256 16.44 -21.92 17.13
CA GLU A 256 17.65 -21.98 17.92
C GLU A 256 17.54 -21.17 19.23
N ALA A 257 17.04 -19.92 19.13
CA ALA A 257 16.84 -19.08 20.31
C ALA A 257 15.80 -19.66 21.29
N ARG A 258 14.73 -20.27 20.76
CA ARG A 258 13.71 -20.94 21.57
C ARG A 258 14.27 -22.19 22.25
N ALA A 259 15.07 -22.99 21.55
CA ALA A 259 15.73 -24.17 22.10
C ALA A 259 16.70 -23.78 23.23
N THR A 260 17.49 -22.71 23.03
CA THR A 260 18.39 -22.18 24.06
C THR A 260 17.64 -21.66 25.28
N ALA A 261 16.56 -20.92 25.07
CA ALA A 261 15.73 -20.42 26.17
C ALA A 261 15.05 -21.56 26.96
N ALA A 262 14.58 -22.59 26.26
CA ALA A 262 14.00 -23.79 26.92
C ALA A 262 15.03 -24.57 27.75
N ALA A 263 16.27 -24.63 27.28
CA ALA A 263 17.36 -25.30 28.01
C ALA A 263 17.86 -24.52 29.24
N THR A 264 17.56 -23.19 29.31
CA THR A 264 17.98 -22.31 30.42
C THR A 264 16.93 -22.18 31.51
N LEU A 265 15.71 -22.68 31.30
CA LEU A 265 14.67 -22.69 32.33
C LEU A 265 15.02 -23.76 33.39
N PRO A 266 15.02 -23.41 34.70
CA PRO A 266 15.25 -24.38 35.76
C PRO A 266 14.18 -25.46 35.71
N SER A 267 14.58 -26.69 35.97
CA SER A 267 13.68 -27.83 36.04
C SER A 267 12.56 -27.57 37.07
N PRO A 268 11.31 -28.00 36.81
CA PRO A 268 10.22 -27.88 37.79
C PRO A 268 10.54 -28.48 39.17
N ALA A 269 11.58 -29.34 39.25
CA ALA A 269 12.05 -29.93 40.50
C ALA A 269 12.92 -28.98 41.34
N GLU A 270 13.39 -27.84 40.81
CA GLU A 270 14.22 -26.88 41.55
C GLU A 270 13.40 -25.67 42.05
N LEU A 271 12.10 -25.62 41.77
CA LEU A 271 11.15 -24.66 42.35
C LEU A 271 10.57 -25.27 43.63
N ASP A 272 11.38 -25.34 44.69
CA ASP A 272 10.93 -25.64 46.05
C ASP A 272 9.96 -24.50 46.48
N LEU A 273 8.67 -24.69 46.28
CA LEU A 273 7.66 -23.87 46.91
C LEU A 273 7.51 -24.35 48.35
N PRO A 274 7.71 -23.50 49.34
CA PRO A 274 7.48 -23.88 50.74
C PRO A 274 6.02 -24.29 50.90
N ALA A 275 5.78 -25.49 51.38
CA ALA A 275 4.49 -25.98 51.81
C ALA A 275 4.01 -25.11 52.99
N SER A 276 2.92 -24.39 52.80
CA SER A 276 2.17 -23.68 53.82
C SER A 276 0.99 -24.45 54.26
#